data_e048298413ca0f3f39e77d225e9b2355
#
_entry.id   e048298413ca0f3f39e77d225e9b2355
#
_cell.length_a   1.000
_cell.length_b   1.000
_cell.length_c   1.000
_cell.angle_alpha   90.00
_cell.angle_beta   90.00
_cell.angle_gamma   90.00
#
_symmetry.space_group_name_H-M   'P 1'
#
loop_
_entity.id
_entity.type
_entity.pdbx_description
1 polymer ?
#
loop_
_entity_poly.entity_id
_entity_poly.type
_entity_poly.pdbx_seq_one_letter_code
_entity_poly.pdbx_strand_id
1 'polypeptide(L)'
;MKTLYAVILSATTLAAAEKPDSIEAKTKIHRLESRQRSAFDAFVYVNRIPDKPEDGELPEDYAGRVYGRLANQEGRILLKLPPTMNHRSYFGFKTFLGSEGDVNVANCVSCHSPAGFTDGKSHMATSGGATKPTPSLRNLKLGPTDLEKVIRAKMAASKARKAGDKNVASAYARMNLTETDVPNLVAFLQSLRDVKDDRFRELIINAKVFDATQPPPAPPTVSGLVRFEGQMPPRKGINMTPESARMYESQPLDENVLAGRNGGLANAFVYAKRGVERRKYPLPDKPALLDQSKSMFRPRIQGVRVGQKFIIRNSDPYIHNTRSLSLRNRAFNIGQPPKSADRERVFTRPEGPIRLGCDFHKWMAAWIFVMDHPFFAVTDANGHFEIKGLPPGEYTFEAWHEEFGDQRVTLSVNGSTKLNFTYKSGD
;
A
#
# COMPACT_ATOMS: atom_id res chain seq x y z
N MET A 1 29.72 52.63 10.45
CA MET A 1 30.06 51.94 9.20
C MET A 1 29.46 50.56 9.23
N LYS A 2 28.29 50.39 8.61
CA LYS A 2 27.60 49.10 8.46
C LYS A 2 27.55 48.82 6.98
N THR A 3 28.37 47.88 6.53
CA THR A 3 28.41 47.45 5.12
C THR A 3 27.33 46.41 4.91
N LEU A 4 26.30 46.81 4.13
CA LEU A 4 25.23 45.91 3.69
C LEU A 4 25.74 45.08 2.52
N TYR A 5 25.90 43.80 2.69
CA TYR A 5 26.11 42.85 1.58
C TYR A 5 24.72 42.54 0.98
N ALA A 6 24.47 43.12 -0.15
CA ALA A 6 23.35 42.71 -1.00
C ALA A 6 23.74 41.40 -1.71
N VAL A 7 23.15 40.31 -1.29
CA VAL A 7 23.20 39.03 -2.04
C VAL A 7 22.27 39.17 -3.24
N ILE A 8 22.85 39.36 -4.41
CA ILE A 8 22.15 39.29 -5.68
C ILE A 8 21.84 37.80 -5.90
N LEU A 9 20.61 37.42 -5.63
CA LEU A 9 20.04 36.17 -6.15
C LEU A 9 19.94 36.33 -7.68
N SER A 10 20.93 35.77 -8.39
CA SER A 10 20.76 35.51 -9.82
C SER A 10 19.69 34.42 -9.95
N ALA A 11 18.49 34.84 -10.30
CA ALA A 11 17.47 33.94 -10.84
C ALA A 11 18.04 33.31 -12.12
N THR A 12 18.69 32.15 -12.00
CA THR A 12 18.90 31.30 -13.16
C THR A 12 17.52 30.87 -13.66
N THR A 13 17.05 31.63 -14.63
CA THR A 13 15.88 31.32 -15.44
C THR A 13 15.91 29.85 -15.81
N LEU A 14 14.90 29.08 -15.32
CA LEU A 14 14.50 27.86 -16.01
C LEU A 14 14.35 28.27 -17.47
N ALA A 15 15.28 27.81 -18.32
CA ALA A 15 15.21 28.10 -19.74
C ALA A 15 13.82 27.62 -20.20
N ALA A 16 13.01 28.54 -20.65
CA ALA A 16 11.66 28.29 -21.10
C ALA A 16 11.70 27.07 -22.05
N ALA A 17 10.89 26.07 -21.77
CA ALA A 17 10.72 24.96 -22.72
C ALA A 17 10.35 25.62 -24.06
N GLU A 18 11.07 25.25 -25.12
CA GLU A 18 10.76 25.72 -26.47
C GLU A 18 9.25 25.60 -26.70
N LYS A 19 8.61 26.65 -27.19
CA LYS A 19 7.18 26.57 -27.51
C LYS A 19 6.98 25.45 -28.48
N PRO A 20 6.01 24.53 -28.28
CA PRO A 20 5.79 23.34 -29.15
C PRO A 20 5.57 23.71 -30.64
N ASP A 21 5.28 24.97 -30.92
CA ASP A 21 5.00 25.51 -32.25
C ASP A 21 6.23 26.02 -33.02
N SER A 22 7.40 26.06 -32.41
CA SER A 22 8.62 26.42 -33.14
C SER A 22 8.99 25.34 -34.16
N ILE A 23 9.53 25.73 -35.33
CA ILE A 23 9.95 24.79 -36.38
C ILE A 23 10.98 23.79 -35.83
N GLU A 24 11.88 24.25 -34.95
CA GLU A 24 12.91 23.43 -34.33
C GLU A 24 12.34 22.44 -33.32
N ALA A 25 11.37 22.85 -32.51
CA ALA A 25 10.65 21.96 -31.61
C ALA A 25 9.86 20.91 -32.37
N LYS A 26 9.16 21.30 -33.45
CA LYS A 26 8.42 20.35 -34.34
C LYS A 26 9.36 19.36 -35.02
N THR A 27 10.52 19.79 -35.50
CA THR A 27 11.52 18.92 -36.11
C THR A 27 12.10 17.93 -35.10
N LYS A 28 12.36 18.38 -33.88
CA LYS A 28 12.89 17.55 -32.80
C LYS A 28 11.84 16.54 -32.30
N ILE A 29 10.59 16.98 -32.16
CA ILE A 29 9.45 16.09 -31.87
C ILE A 29 9.30 15.03 -32.98
N HIS A 30 9.36 15.42 -34.24
CA HIS A 30 9.25 14.51 -35.35
C HIS A 30 10.38 13.45 -35.39
N ARG A 31 11.61 13.82 -35.01
CA ARG A 31 12.74 12.88 -34.88
C ARG A 31 12.53 11.88 -33.72
N LEU A 32 11.92 12.35 -32.60
CA LEU A 32 11.54 11.46 -31.49
C LEU A 32 10.39 10.52 -31.88
N GLU A 33 9.37 11.06 -32.57
CA GLU A 33 8.22 10.31 -33.06
C GLU A 33 8.60 9.13 -33.97
N SER A 34 9.73 9.21 -34.68
CA SER A 34 10.22 8.13 -35.53
C SER A 34 10.90 6.96 -34.75
N ARG A 35 11.25 7.15 -33.49
CA ARG A 35 12.07 6.21 -32.73
C ARG A 35 11.41 5.62 -31.47
N GLN A 36 10.73 6.44 -30.68
CA GLN A 36 10.21 6.04 -29.38
C GLN A 36 9.06 6.98 -28.97
N ARG A 37 7.91 6.41 -28.53
CA ARG A 37 6.65 7.14 -28.35
C ARG A 37 5.91 6.71 -27.11
N SER A 38 6.54 6.80 -25.97
CA SER A 38 5.87 6.50 -24.70
C SER A 38 5.67 7.74 -23.84
N ALA A 39 4.89 7.61 -22.79
CA ALA A 39 4.75 8.69 -21.80
C ALA A 39 6.10 9.00 -21.13
N PHE A 40 6.95 8.00 -20.95
CA PHE A 40 8.30 8.18 -20.45
C PHE A 40 9.17 9.00 -21.41
N ASP A 41 9.10 8.73 -22.74
CA ASP A 41 9.85 9.51 -23.71
C ASP A 41 9.40 10.97 -23.75
N ALA A 42 8.09 11.24 -23.60
CA ALA A 42 7.58 12.58 -23.45
C ALA A 42 8.10 13.26 -22.17
N PHE A 43 8.17 12.52 -21.06
CA PHE A 43 8.76 13.01 -19.80
C PHE A 43 10.25 13.37 -19.96
N VAL A 44 11.04 12.50 -20.56
CA VAL A 44 12.46 12.73 -20.85
C VAL A 44 12.64 13.97 -21.71
N TYR A 45 11.82 14.13 -22.76
CA TYR A 45 11.88 15.26 -23.66
C TYR A 45 11.56 16.58 -22.98
N VAL A 46 10.41 16.67 -22.28
CA VAL A 46 9.97 17.96 -21.67
C VAL A 46 10.85 18.44 -20.51
N ASN A 47 11.60 17.51 -19.89
CA ASN A 47 12.52 17.81 -18.80
C ASN A 47 13.99 17.83 -19.22
N ARG A 48 14.29 17.63 -20.49
CA ARG A 48 15.66 17.60 -21.04
C ARG A 48 16.57 16.61 -20.33
N ILE A 49 16.05 15.46 -19.97
CA ILE A 49 16.82 14.36 -19.34
C ILE A 49 17.59 13.63 -20.44
N PRO A 50 18.84 13.19 -20.22
CA PRO A 50 19.54 12.33 -21.14
C PRO A 50 18.73 11.05 -21.41
N ASP A 51 18.43 10.78 -22.68
CA ASP A 51 17.55 9.67 -23.10
C ASP A 51 18.27 8.34 -23.27
N LYS A 52 19.61 8.37 -23.32
CA LYS A 52 20.48 7.19 -23.50
C LYS A 52 21.85 7.45 -22.87
N PRO A 53 22.60 6.37 -22.60
CA PRO A 53 24.03 6.46 -22.26
C PRO A 53 24.85 7.12 -23.36
N GLU A 54 25.94 7.76 -23.01
CA GLU A 54 26.98 8.23 -23.92
C GLU A 54 27.80 7.03 -24.45
N ASP A 55 28.54 7.23 -25.56
CA ASP A 55 29.36 6.17 -26.13
C ASP A 55 30.43 5.73 -25.13
N GLY A 56 30.40 4.45 -24.75
CA GLY A 56 31.32 3.87 -23.76
C GLY A 56 30.95 4.10 -22.31
N GLU A 57 29.87 4.83 -22.01
CA GLU A 57 29.38 5.04 -20.65
C GLU A 57 28.78 3.75 -20.06
N LEU A 58 29.19 3.39 -18.84
CA LEU A 58 28.61 2.26 -18.14
C LEU A 58 27.18 2.56 -17.70
N PRO A 59 26.29 1.55 -17.63
CA PRO A 59 24.89 1.75 -17.20
C PRO A 59 24.78 2.40 -15.82
N GLU A 60 25.68 2.09 -14.90
CA GLU A 60 25.74 2.65 -13.56
C GLU A 60 26.11 4.14 -13.57
N ASP A 61 27.06 4.53 -14.43
CA ASP A 61 27.49 5.91 -14.58
C ASP A 61 26.37 6.76 -15.21
N TYR A 62 25.71 6.21 -16.24
CA TYR A 62 24.54 6.84 -16.83
C TYR A 62 23.43 7.04 -15.77
N ALA A 63 23.12 6.00 -14.99
CA ALA A 63 22.14 6.11 -13.92
C ALA A 63 22.52 7.18 -12.90
N GLY A 64 23.78 7.22 -12.48
CA GLY A 64 24.32 8.24 -11.58
C GLY A 64 24.16 9.65 -12.15
N ARG A 65 24.47 9.85 -13.43
CA ARG A 65 24.34 11.12 -14.13
C ARG A 65 22.88 11.59 -14.25
N VAL A 66 21.98 10.69 -14.62
CA VAL A 66 20.54 10.98 -14.68
C VAL A 66 19.99 11.24 -13.28
N TYR A 67 20.32 10.40 -12.31
CA TYR A 67 19.90 10.55 -10.92
C TYR A 67 20.40 11.86 -10.31
N GLY A 68 21.68 12.19 -10.50
CA GLY A 68 22.24 13.46 -10.05
C GLY A 68 21.49 14.68 -10.63
N ARG A 69 21.10 14.63 -11.91
CA ARG A 69 20.31 15.70 -12.52
C ARG A 69 18.90 15.80 -11.95
N LEU A 70 18.28 14.68 -11.53
CA LEU A 70 16.97 14.69 -10.88
C LEU A 70 17.04 15.11 -9.42
N ALA A 71 18.16 14.82 -8.73
CA ALA A 71 18.31 15.00 -7.29
C ALA A 71 19.02 16.30 -6.85
N ASN A 72 19.86 16.90 -7.72
CA ASN A 72 20.84 17.93 -7.34
C ASN A 72 20.36 19.37 -7.57
N GLN A 73 19.12 19.68 -7.28
CA GLN A 73 18.73 21.06 -7.17
C GLN A 73 18.40 21.35 -5.70
N GLU A 74 19.23 22.13 -5.05
CA GLU A 74 18.91 22.66 -3.71
C GLU A 74 17.59 23.40 -3.77
N GLY A 75 16.59 22.92 -3.04
CA GLY A 75 15.24 23.43 -3.05
C GLY A 75 14.25 22.52 -3.78
N ARG A 76 13.37 23.11 -4.56
CA ARG A 76 12.30 22.38 -5.27
C ARG A 76 12.77 21.93 -6.64
N ILE A 77 12.62 20.63 -6.90
CA ILE A 77 12.84 20.04 -8.24
C ILE A 77 11.50 20.09 -8.98
N LEU A 78 11.34 21.07 -9.85
CA LEU A 78 10.13 21.22 -10.66
C LEU A 78 10.31 20.50 -12.00
N LEU A 79 9.59 19.39 -12.17
CA LEU A 79 9.56 18.62 -13.41
C LEU A 79 8.19 18.73 -14.07
N LYS A 80 8.12 18.44 -15.36
CA LYS A 80 6.85 18.35 -16.09
C LYS A 80 6.48 16.88 -16.27
N LEU A 81 5.31 16.47 -15.78
CA LEU A 81 4.78 15.13 -15.99
C LEU A 81 3.74 15.13 -17.11
N PRO A 82 3.89 14.26 -18.13
CA PRO A 82 2.84 13.97 -19.10
C PRO A 82 1.55 13.47 -18.41
N PRO A 83 0.36 13.67 -18.98
CA PRO A 83 -0.93 13.35 -18.35
C PRO A 83 -1.09 11.89 -17.88
N THR A 84 -0.42 10.95 -18.53
CA THR A 84 -0.47 9.51 -18.20
C THR A 84 0.60 9.08 -17.21
N MET A 85 1.53 9.97 -16.84
CA MET A 85 2.48 9.76 -15.76
C MET A 85 1.98 10.44 -14.46
N ASN A 86 2.35 9.86 -13.34
CA ASN A 86 2.04 10.38 -12.02
C ASN A 86 3.25 10.28 -11.10
N HIS A 87 3.12 10.68 -9.85
CA HIS A 87 4.15 10.60 -8.84
C HIS A 87 4.79 9.20 -8.75
N ARG A 88 3.96 8.14 -8.81
CA ARG A 88 4.45 6.76 -8.75
C ARG A 88 5.34 6.41 -9.94
N SER A 89 4.98 6.84 -11.15
CA SER A 89 5.81 6.61 -12.34
C SER A 89 7.18 7.29 -12.20
N TYR A 90 7.23 8.51 -11.67
CA TYR A 90 8.48 9.21 -11.40
C TYR A 90 9.31 8.53 -10.31
N PHE A 91 8.71 8.19 -9.17
CA PHE A 91 9.43 7.48 -8.10
C PHE A 91 9.89 6.09 -8.53
N GLY A 92 9.08 5.39 -9.34
CA GLY A 92 9.47 4.12 -9.94
C GLY A 92 10.67 4.24 -10.87
N PHE A 93 10.76 5.33 -11.64
CA PHE A 93 11.93 5.62 -12.45
C PHE A 93 13.17 5.89 -11.59
N LYS A 94 13.06 6.68 -10.52
CA LYS A 94 14.16 6.89 -9.57
C LYS A 94 14.65 5.56 -8.97
N THR A 95 13.71 4.74 -8.48
CA THR A 95 14.01 3.42 -7.91
C THR A 95 14.64 2.51 -8.96
N PHE A 96 14.19 2.54 -10.20
CA PHE A 96 14.75 1.77 -11.32
C PHE A 96 16.22 2.14 -11.60
N LEU A 97 16.53 3.42 -11.59
CA LEU A 97 17.91 3.94 -11.79
C LEU A 97 18.80 3.66 -10.60
N GLY A 98 18.31 3.72 -9.40
CA GLY A 98 18.94 3.64 -8.08
C GLY A 98 20.47 3.56 -8.06
N SER A 99 21.12 4.53 -7.44
CA SER A 99 22.57 4.61 -7.35
C SER A 99 23.09 4.13 -6.00
N GLU A 100 24.38 3.87 -5.91
CA GLU A 100 25.06 3.51 -4.67
C GLU A 100 24.85 4.61 -3.61
N GLY A 101 24.29 4.24 -2.45
CA GLY A 101 23.94 5.18 -1.38
C GLY A 101 22.43 5.43 -1.21
N ASP A 102 21.60 5.09 -2.18
CA ASP A 102 20.13 5.15 -2.02
C ASP A 102 19.61 3.97 -1.19
N VAL A 103 18.64 4.27 -0.31
CA VAL A 103 18.04 3.26 0.57
C VAL A 103 17.27 2.20 -0.24
N ASN A 104 16.69 2.59 -1.37
CA ASN A 104 15.85 1.75 -2.22
C ASN A 104 16.44 1.62 -3.62
N VAL A 105 17.34 0.67 -3.82
CA VAL A 105 18.01 0.42 -5.10
C VAL A 105 17.40 -0.80 -5.78
N ALA A 106 16.78 -0.60 -6.95
CA ALA A 106 16.34 -1.70 -7.80
C ALA A 106 17.46 -2.30 -8.64
N ASN A 107 18.48 -1.50 -9.00
CA ASN A 107 19.60 -1.89 -9.85
C ASN A 107 19.18 -2.49 -11.22
N CYS A 108 18.02 -2.09 -11.72
CA CYS A 108 17.49 -2.63 -12.97
C CYS A 108 18.26 -2.13 -14.19
N VAL A 109 18.81 -0.92 -14.10
CA VAL A 109 19.55 -0.26 -15.19
C VAL A 109 20.82 -1.01 -15.59
N SER A 110 21.41 -1.80 -14.69
CA SER A 110 22.60 -2.61 -15.00
C SER A 110 22.40 -3.65 -16.12
N CYS A 111 21.15 -4.04 -16.38
CA CYS A 111 20.79 -4.92 -17.50
C CYS A 111 19.78 -4.27 -18.47
N HIS A 112 18.97 -3.35 -17.97
CA HIS A 112 17.88 -2.72 -18.73
C HIS A 112 18.19 -1.25 -19.01
N SER A 113 19.26 -1.01 -19.78
CA SER A 113 19.70 0.34 -20.11
C SER A 113 18.75 1.06 -21.05
N PRO A 114 18.39 2.34 -20.84
CA PRO A 114 17.73 3.16 -21.86
C PRO A 114 18.64 3.33 -23.11
N ALA A 115 18.14 3.61 -24.32
CA ALA A 115 16.73 3.92 -24.63
C ALA A 115 15.85 2.68 -24.85
N GLY A 116 16.42 1.55 -25.19
CA GLY A 116 15.70 0.30 -25.47
C GLY A 116 15.24 -0.43 -24.21
N PHE A 117 15.73 -0.05 -23.04
CA PHE A 117 15.56 -0.75 -21.77
C PHE A 117 15.98 -2.23 -21.87
N THR A 118 17.10 -2.45 -22.54
CA THR A 118 17.82 -3.71 -22.69
C THR A 118 19.27 -3.40 -23.03
N ASP A 119 20.20 -4.21 -22.60
CA ASP A 119 21.61 -4.15 -23.02
C ASP A 119 21.91 -5.12 -24.18
N GLY A 120 20.91 -5.89 -24.61
CA GLY A 120 21.04 -6.89 -25.67
C GLY A 120 21.92 -8.09 -25.31
N LYS A 121 22.42 -8.18 -24.08
CA LYS A 121 23.31 -9.26 -23.62
C LYS A 121 22.54 -10.36 -22.90
N SER A 122 23.16 -11.51 -22.78
CA SER A 122 22.61 -12.63 -22.00
C SER A 122 23.16 -12.61 -20.58
N HIS A 123 22.27 -12.66 -19.61
CA HIS A 123 22.58 -12.69 -18.18
C HIS A 123 22.06 -13.96 -17.52
N MET A 124 22.64 -14.32 -16.38
CA MET A 124 22.17 -15.43 -15.58
C MET A 124 20.71 -15.19 -15.15
N ALA A 125 19.86 -16.16 -15.36
CA ALA A 125 18.46 -16.09 -14.93
C ALA A 125 18.33 -16.05 -13.40
N THR A 126 17.17 -15.69 -12.90
CA THR A 126 16.87 -15.58 -11.47
C THR A 126 16.85 -16.92 -10.71
N SER A 127 16.92 -18.05 -11.44
CA SER A 127 16.97 -19.40 -10.89
C SER A 127 17.57 -20.36 -11.90
N GLY A 128 18.28 -21.39 -11.41
CA GLY A 128 18.76 -22.52 -12.23
C GLY A 128 20.05 -22.29 -13.03
N GLY A 129 20.77 -21.18 -12.86
CA GLY A 129 22.07 -20.94 -13.50
C GLY A 129 22.07 -20.75 -15.01
N ALA A 130 20.93 -20.86 -15.69
CA ALA A 130 20.83 -20.66 -17.14
C ALA A 130 20.96 -19.18 -17.52
N THR A 131 21.69 -18.88 -18.59
CA THR A 131 21.74 -17.52 -19.15
C THR A 131 20.57 -17.30 -20.12
N LYS A 132 20.01 -16.07 -20.07
CA LYS A 132 18.95 -15.64 -20.99
C LYS A 132 19.23 -14.24 -21.50
N PRO A 133 18.85 -13.91 -22.73
CA PRO A 133 18.96 -12.54 -23.22
C PRO A 133 18.08 -11.61 -22.41
N THR A 134 18.58 -10.39 -22.13
CA THR A 134 17.80 -9.35 -21.48
C THR A 134 16.67 -8.88 -22.39
N PRO A 135 15.40 -9.11 -22.03
CA PRO A 135 14.30 -8.59 -22.83
C PRO A 135 14.21 -7.08 -22.73
N SER A 136 13.75 -6.41 -23.79
CA SER A 136 13.36 -5.01 -23.66
C SER A 136 12.17 -4.88 -22.70
N LEU A 137 12.20 -3.86 -21.84
CA LEU A 137 11.07 -3.51 -20.97
C LEU A 137 10.03 -2.62 -21.68
N ARG A 138 10.32 -2.19 -22.91
CA ARG A 138 9.34 -1.47 -23.72
C ARG A 138 8.24 -2.40 -24.20
N ASN A 139 7.02 -1.88 -24.22
CA ASN A 139 5.87 -2.59 -24.76
C ASN A 139 5.59 -3.97 -24.14
N LEU A 140 5.95 -4.15 -22.88
CA LEU A 140 5.62 -5.37 -22.15
C LEU A 140 4.11 -5.61 -22.19
N LYS A 141 3.69 -6.76 -22.70
CA LYS A 141 2.27 -7.19 -22.74
C LYS A 141 1.80 -7.76 -21.39
N LEU A 142 2.31 -7.21 -20.28
CA LEU A 142 1.99 -7.64 -18.93
C LEU A 142 1.07 -6.62 -18.26
N GLY A 143 0.00 -7.08 -17.65
CA GLY A 143 -0.85 -6.24 -16.79
C GLY A 143 -0.14 -5.80 -15.50
N PRO A 144 -0.72 -4.86 -14.73
CA PRO A 144 -0.15 -4.41 -13.46
C PRO A 144 0.18 -5.56 -12.51
N THR A 145 -0.75 -6.50 -12.35
CA THR A 145 -0.60 -7.67 -11.47
C THR A 145 0.54 -8.59 -11.89
N ASP A 146 0.77 -8.79 -13.19
CA ASP A 146 1.86 -9.64 -13.67
C ASP A 146 3.20 -8.93 -13.55
N LEU A 147 3.24 -7.61 -13.75
CA LEU A 147 4.43 -6.79 -13.45
C LEU A 147 4.80 -6.87 -11.97
N GLU A 148 3.83 -6.78 -11.05
CA GLU A 148 4.08 -7.00 -9.62
C GLU A 148 4.68 -8.37 -9.33
N LYS A 149 4.14 -9.44 -9.92
CA LYS A 149 4.70 -10.80 -9.76
C LYS A 149 6.15 -10.86 -10.21
N VAL A 150 6.47 -10.26 -11.37
CA VAL A 150 7.84 -10.21 -11.88
C VAL A 150 8.76 -9.46 -10.92
N ILE A 151 8.37 -8.28 -10.43
CA ILE A 151 9.17 -7.48 -9.49
C ILE A 151 9.39 -8.26 -8.19
N ARG A 152 8.35 -8.87 -7.62
CA ARG A 152 8.46 -9.68 -6.40
C ARG A 152 9.34 -10.91 -6.57
N ALA A 153 9.34 -11.55 -7.75
CA ALA A 153 10.27 -12.62 -8.07
C ALA A 153 11.73 -12.14 -8.06
N LYS A 154 11.98 -10.89 -8.55
CA LYS A 154 13.31 -10.28 -8.48
C LYS A 154 13.71 -9.94 -7.04
N MET A 155 12.80 -9.48 -6.21
CA MET A 155 13.05 -9.27 -4.78
C MET A 155 13.41 -10.59 -4.07
N ALA A 156 12.70 -11.68 -4.38
CA ALA A 156 13.02 -13.01 -3.85
C ALA A 156 14.41 -13.49 -4.30
N ALA A 157 14.77 -13.29 -5.57
CA ALA A 157 16.10 -13.59 -6.09
C ALA A 157 17.20 -12.78 -5.37
N SER A 158 16.93 -11.49 -5.09
CA SER A 158 17.86 -10.67 -4.29
C SER A 158 18.09 -11.27 -2.89
N LYS A 159 17.03 -11.69 -2.21
CA LYS A 159 17.15 -12.34 -0.89
C LYS A 159 17.97 -13.63 -0.97
N ALA A 160 17.71 -14.48 -1.97
CA ALA A 160 18.46 -15.72 -2.20
C ALA A 160 19.93 -15.45 -2.47
N ARG A 161 20.26 -14.45 -3.31
CA ARG A 161 21.64 -14.07 -3.60
C ARG A 161 22.38 -13.55 -2.36
N LYS A 162 21.76 -12.70 -1.55
CA LYS A 162 22.30 -12.21 -0.28
C LYS A 162 22.52 -13.34 0.73
N ALA A 163 21.70 -14.40 0.67
CA ALA A 163 21.85 -15.60 1.47
C ALA A 163 22.89 -16.58 0.93
N GLY A 164 23.61 -16.25 -0.15
CA GLY A 164 24.72 -17.05 -0.69
C GLY A 164 24.40 -17.92 -1.90
N ASP A 165 23.19 -17.84 -2.47
CA ASP A 165 22.84 -18.60 -3.68
C ASP A 165 23.60 -18.08 -4.90
N LYS A 166 24.60 -18.87 -5.33
CA LYS A 166 25.46 -18.56 -6.48
C LYS A 166 24.77 -18.79 -7.84
N ASN A 167 23.60 -19.47 -7.87
CA ASN A 167 22.83 -19.68 -9.10
C ASN A 167 21.98 -18.45 -9.48
N VAL A 168 22.02 -17.40 -8.69
CA VAL A 168 21.36 -16.12 -8.95
C VAL A 168 22.42 -15.09 -9.35
N ALA A 169 22.13 -14.26 -10.35
CA ALA A 169 23.06 -13.24 -10.84
C ALA A 169 23.55 -12.30 -9.74
N SER A 170 24.84 -11.93 -9.78
CA SER A 170 25.48 -11.05 -8.79
C SER A 170 24.82 -9.66 -8.70
N ALA A 171 24.26 -9.16 -9.81
CA ALA A 171 23.54 -7.89 -9.86
C ALA A 171 22.39 -7.81 -8.82
N TYR A 172 21.76 -8.96 -8.48
CA TYR A 172 20.72 -8.99 -7.47
C TYR A 172 21.22 -8.77 -6.03
N ALA A 173 22.52 -8.91 -5.76
CA ALA A 173 23.07 -8.63 -4.44
C ALA A 173 22.92 -7.14 -4.04
N ARG A 174 22.93 -6.24 -5.03
CA ARG A 174 22.78 -4.79 -4.83
C ARG A 174 21.32 -4.33 -4.70
N MET A 175 20.36 -5.17 -5.06
CA MET A 175 18.94 -4.81 -5.01
C MET A 175 18.44 -4.74 -3.56
N ASN A 176 17.79 -3.62 -3.20
CA ASN A 176 17.22 -3.38 -1.89
C ASN A 176 15.82 -2.76 -2.00
N LEU A 177 14.88 -3.51 -2.57
CA LEU A 177 13.49 -3.09 -2.75
C LEU A 177 12.63 -3.45 -1.54
N THR A 178 11.70 -2.57 -1.25
CA THR A 178 10.63 -2.75 -0.26
C THR A 178 9.28 -2.97 -0.96
N GLU A 179 8.27 -3.38 -0.21
CA GLU A 179 6.91 -3.55 -0.73
C GLU A 179 6.30 -2.21 -1.24
N THR A 180 6.74 -1.08 -0.72
CA THR A 180 6.29 0.25 -1.16
C THR A 180 6.84 0.65 -2.52
N ASP A 181 7.94 0.04 -2.97
CA ASP A 181 8.56 0.32 -4.28
C ASP A 181 7.84 -0.40 -5.42
N VAL A 182 7.19 -1.52 -5.13
CA VAL A 182 6.53 -2.36 -6.14
C VAL A 182 5.52 -1.58 -6.98
N PRO A 183 4.53 -0.88 -6.39
CA PRO A 183 3.56 -0.11 -7.18
C PRO A 183 4.18 1.06 -7.94
N ASN A 184 5.28 1.61 -7.45
CA ASN A 184 6.00 2.68 -8.14
C ASN A 184 6.71 2.15 -9.39
N LEU A 185 7.41 1.03 -9.28
CA LEU A 185 8.05 0.36 -10.41
C LEU A 185 7.03 -0.11 -11.45
N VAL A 186 5.89 -0.64 -11.03
CA VAL A 186 4.79 -1.01 -11.95
C VAL A 186 4.33 0.21 -12.75
N ALA A 187 4.07 1.35 -12.09
CA ALA A 187 3.64 2.57 -12.75
C ALA A 187 4.70 3.10 -13.74
N PHE A 188 5.98 3.01 -13.38
CA PHE A 188 7.07 3.35 -14.29
C PHE A 188 7.10 2.44 -15.52
N LEU A 189 7.09 1.12 -15.34
CA LEU A 189 7.14 0.16 -16.44
C LEU A 189 5.93 0.31 -17.39
N GLN A 190 4.78 0.66 -16.87
CA GLN A 190 3.60 0.97 -17.69
C GLN A 190 3.80 2.24 -18.55
N SER A 191 4.57 3.22 -18.06
CA SER A 191 4.86 4.45 -18.82
C SER A 191 5.78 4.24 -20.02
N LEU A 192 6.43 3.07 -20.13
CA LEU A 192 7.29 2.68 -21.26
C LEU A 192 6.52 2.14 -22.48
N ARG A 193 5.20 2.07 -22.42
CA ARG A 193 4.37 1.59 -23.53
C ARG A 193 4.23 2.66 -24.60
N ASP A 194 4.44 2.27 -25.85
CA ASP A 194 4.27 3.17 -26.97
C ASP A 194 2.82 3.63 -27.13
N VAL A 195 2.67 4.85 -27.59
CA VAL A 195 1.40 5.48 -27.93
C VAL A 195 1.41 5.93 -29.38
N LYS A 196 0.24 6.23 -29.96
CA LYS A 196 0.14 6.79 -31.30
C LYS A 196 0.67 8.22 -31.34
N ASP A 197 1.05 8.70 -32.53
CA ASP A 197 1.71 10.01 -32.76
C ASP A 197 0.93 11.20 -32.24
N ASP A 198 -0.36 11.25 -32.51
CA ASP A 198 -1.27 12.28 -32.01
C ASP A 198 -1.29 12.30 -30.47
N ARG A 199 -1.35 11.13 -29.88
CA ARG A 199 -1.32 10.96 -28.43
C ARG A 199 0.02 11.36 -27.83
N PHE A 200 1.13 11.07 -28.52
CA PHE A 200 2.46 11.46 -28.07
C PHE A 200 2.63 12.98 -28.01
N ARG A 201 2.12 13.69 -29.02
CA ARG A 201 2.09 15.17 -29.03
C ARG A 201 1.25 15.73 -27.88
N GLU A 202 0.08 15.16 -27.63
CA GLU A 202 -0.75 15.56 -26.49
C GLU A 202 -0.03 15.36 -25.14
N LEU A 203 0.75 14.29 -24.97
CA LEU A 203 1.53 14.06 -23.77
C LEU A 203 2.57 15.14 -23.51
N ILE A 204 3.21 15.66 -24.55
CA ILE A 204 4.18 16.75 -24.47
C ILE A 204 3.48 18.09 -24.15
N ILE A 205 2.45 18.44 -24.91
CA ILE A 205 1.78 19.74 -24.81
C ILE A 205 1.07 19.88 -23.46
N ASN A 206 0.45 18.82 -22.98
CA ASN A 206 -0.33 18.82 -21.74
C ASN A 206 0.46 18.39 -20.49
N ALA A 207 1.80 18.32 -20.57
CA ALA A 207 2.62 18.00 -19.42
C ALA A 207 2.51 19.08 -18.33
N LYS A 208 2.15 18.67 -17.10
CA LYS A 208 1.92 19.58 -15.97
C LYS A 208 3.14 19.62 -15.05
N VAL A 209 3.37 20.79 -14.46
CA VAL A 209 4.43 20.98 -13.46
C VAL A 209 4.15 20.08 -12.25
N PHE A 210 5.20 19.42 -11.81
CA PHE A 210 5.23 18.49 -10.69
C PHE A 210 6.42 18.84 -9.80
N ASP A 211 6.18 19.02 -8.51
CA ASP A 211 7.23 19.24 -7.54
C ASP A 211 7.75 17.88 -7.03
N ALA A 212 8.91 17.48 -7.53
CA ALA A 212 9.52 16.20 -7.22
C ALA A 212 10.09 16.11 -5.79
N THR A 213 10.11 17.21 -5.04
CA THR A 213 10.50 17.20 -3.61
C THR A 213 9.34 16.81 -2.71
N GLN A 214 8.10 16.91 -3.20
CA GLN A 214 6.94 16.49 -2.45
C GLN A 214 6.89 14.97 -2.36
N PRO A 215 6.52 14.41 -1.19
CA PRO A 215 6.30 12.99 -1.07
C PRO A 215 5.19 12.54 -2.04
N PRO A 216 5.21 11.26 -2.47
CA PRO A 216 4.11 10.75 -3.27
C PRO A 216 2.78 11.00 -2.54
N PRO A 217 1.71 11.34 -3.26
CA PRO A 217 0.42 11.54 -2.63
C PRO A 217 0.08 10.29 -1.81
N ALA A 218 -0.46 10.52 -0.63
CA ALA A 218 -0.92 9.43 0.22
C ALA A 218 -1.81 8.47 -0.60
N PRO A 219 -1.71 7.16 -0.38
CA PRO A 219 -2.55 6.20 -1.09
C PRO A 219 -4.03 6.57 -0.90
N PRO A 220 -4.87 6.35 -1.93
CA PRO A 220 -6.30 6.60 -1.83
C PRO A 220 -6.87 6.02 -0.54
N THR A 221 -7.68 6.80 0.14
CA THR A 221 -8.22 6.45 1.44
C THR A 221 -9.74 6.53 1.41
N VAL A 222 -10.42 5.46 1.77
CA VAL A 222 -11.84 5.50 2.08
C VAL A 222 -12.00 5.73 3.57
N SER A 223 -12.56 6.85 3.96
CA SER A 223 -12.73 7.22 5.36
C SER A 223 -14.13 7.77 5.62
N GLY A 224 -14.61 7.59 6.84
CA GLY A 224 -15.94 8.08 7.19
C GLY A 224 -16.33 7.81 8.61
N LEU A 225 -17.63 7.85 8.82
CA LEU A 225 -18.27 7.73 10.12
C LEU A 225 -19.34 6.63 10.06
N VAL A 226 -19.34 5.76 11.03
CA VAL A 226 -20.47 4.89 11.36
C VAL A 226 -21.18 5.51 12.56
N ARG A 227 -22.48 5.79 12.45
CA ARG A 227 -23.25 6.44 13.51
C ARG A 227 -24.59 5.77 13.73
N PHE A 228 -25.18 6.05 14.85
CA PHE A 228 -26.55 5.69 15.21
C PHE A 228 -27.40 6.96 15.32
N GLU A 229 -28.58 6.94 14.74
CA GLU A 229 -29.59 7.99 14.84
C GLU A 229 -30.80 7.47 15.64
N GLY A 230 -31.19 8.19 16.68
CA GLY A 230 -32.28 7.85 17.55
C GLY A 230 -31.86 7.70 19.02
N GLN A 231 -32.71 7.09 19.82
CA GLN A 231 -32.42 6.86 21.23
C GLN A 231 -31.52 5.65 21.38
N MET A 232 -30.30 5.87 21.91
CA MET A 232 -29.34 4.81 22.20
C MET A 232 -29.89 3.80 23.20
N PRO A 233 -29.72 2.48 22.95
CA PRO A 233 -30.04 1.48 23.95
C PRO A 233 -29.22 1.70 25.22
N PRO A 234 -29.86 1.62 26.41
CA PRO A 234 -29.14 1.77 27.66
C PRO A 234 -28.17 0.59 27.86
N ARG A 235 -26.95 0.89 28.28
CA ARG A 235 -25.97 -0.13 28.65
C ARG A 235 -26.38 -0.77 29.99
N LYS A 236 -26.28 -2.10 30.07
CA LYS A 236 -26.65 -2.88 31.24
C LYS A 236 -25.42 -3.18 32.09
N GLY A 237 -25.57 -3.21 33.42
CA GLY A 237 -24.53 -3.69 34.31
C GLY A 237 -24.24 -5.16 34.09
N ILE A 238 -22.95 -5.52 34.06
CA ILE A 238 -22.53 -6.91 33.94
C ILE A 238 -22.49 -7.55 35.32
N ASN A 239 -23.25 -8.62 35.51
CA ASN A 239 -23.18 -9.45 36.71
C ASN A 239 -21.96 -10.37 36.62
N MET A 240 -20.81 -9.91 37.13
CA MET A 240 -19.57 -10.64 37.16
C MET A 240 -19.45 -11.59 38.35
N THR A 241 -18.57 -12.62 38.23
CA THR A 241 -18.15 -13.36 39.42
C THR A 241 -17.41 -12.46 40.43
N PRO A 242 -17.41 -12.79 41.73
CA PRO A 242 -16.72 -11.96 42.71
C PRO A 242 -15.25 -11.67 42.42
N GLU A 243 -14.55 -12.65 41.84
CA GLU A 243 -13.13 -12.54 41.44
C GLU A 243 -12.98 -11.50 40.34
N SER A 244 -13.83 -11.59 39.30
CA SER A 244 -13.79 -10.66 38.15
C SER A 244 -14.20 -9.24 38.58
N ALA A 245 -15.20 -9.10 39.44
CA ALA A 245 -15.68 -7.82 39.92
C ALA A 245 -14.63 -7.02 40.71
N ARG A 246 -13.73 -7.69 41.45
CA ARG A 246 -12.63 -7.05 42.20
C ARG A 246 -11.64 -6.28 41.32
N MET A 247 -11.63 -6.51 40.03
CA MET A 247 -10.75 -5.77 39.09
C MET A 247 -11.34 -4.44 38.65
N TYR A 248 -12.53 -4.09 39.11
CA TYR A 248 -13.25 -2.87 38.77
C TYR A 248 -13.62 -2.10 40.01
N GLU A 249 -13.51 -0.78 39.93
CA GLU A 249 -13.94 0.13 41.02
C GLU A 249 -15.46 0.21 41.17
N SER A 250 -16.18 -0.01 40.07
CA SER A 250 -17.64 -0.03 39.99
C SER A 250 -18.10 -1.13 39.04
N GLN A 251 -19.39 -1.49 39.10
CA GLN A 251 -19.94 -2.49 38.19
C GLN A 251 -19.73 -2.08 36.72
N PRO A 252 -18.99 -2.87 35.90
CA PRO A 252 -18.80 -2.54 34.52
C PRO A 252 -20.11 -2.71 33.74
N LEU A 253 -20.28 -1.87 32.73
CA LEU A 253 -21.40 -1.93 31.80
C LEU A 253 -21.04 -2.76 30.58
N ASP A 254 -22.05 -3.40 29.97
CA ASP A 254 -21.84 -4.12 28.72
C ASP A 254 -21.27 -3.21 27.61
N GLU A 255 -20.60 -3.83 26.64
CA GLU A 255 -19.92 -3.13 25.56
C GLU A 255 -20.55 -3.43 24.19
N ASN A 256 -21.78 -3.94 24.19
CA ASN A 256 -22.48 -4.31 22.94
C ASN A 256 -22.72 -3.07 22.07
N VAL A 257 -23.08 -1.94 22.70
CA VAL A 257 -23.24 -0.67 22.01
C VAL A 257 -22.39 0.38 22.71
N LEU A 258 -21.37 0.83 22.06
CA LEU A 258 -20.53 1.94 22.49
C LEU A 258 -20.66 3.09 21.51
N ALA A 259 -21.23 4.19 22.00
CA ALA A 259 -21.36 5.41 21.22
C ALA A 259 -20.55 6.55 21.81
N GLY A 260 -19.80 7.20 20.92
CA GLY A 260 -19.13 8.45 21.22
C GLY A 260 -20.09 9.65 21.19
N ARG A 261 -19.52 10.83 21.40
CA ARG A 261 -20.25 12.09 21.19
C ARG A 261 -20.77 12.13 19.76
N ASN A 262 -21.95 12.71 19.57
CA ASN A 262 -22.63 12.81 18.27
C ASN A 262 -23.09 11.47 17.65
N GLY A 263 -23.28 10.43 18.45
CA GLY A 263 -23.85 9.16 18.00
C GLY A 263 -22.90 8.27 17.18
N GLY A 264 -21.60 8.59 17.11
CA GLY A 264 -20.64 7.73 16.43
C GLY A 264 -20.52 6.37 17.09
N LEU A 265 -20.66 5.26 16.34
CA LEU A 265 -20.60 3.89 16.86
C LEU A 265 -19.19 3.33 16.83
N ALA A 266 -18.66 3.00 18.01
CA ALA A 266 -17.43 2.23 18.13
C ALA A 266 -17.67 0.75 17.80
N ASN A 267 -16.58 0.03 17.49
CA ASN A 267 -16.62 -1.41 17.25
C ASN A 267 -17.47 -1.85 16.04
N ALA A 268 -17.75 -0.98 15.10
CA ALA A 268 -18.28 -1.39 13.81
C ALA A 268 -17.13 -1.87 12.90
N PHE A 269 -17.31 -3.01 12.23
CA PHE A 269 -16.35 -3.53 11.27
C PHE A 269 -16.73 -3.09 9.86
N VAL A 270 -15.88 -2.30 9.20
CA VAL A 270 -16.12 -1.79 7.85
C VAL A 270 -15.12 -2.42 6.87
N TYR A 271 -15.60 -2.94 5.75
CA TYR A 271 -14.72 -3.60 4.78
C TYR A 271 -15.26 -3.52 3.34
N ALA A 272 -14.36 -3.66 2.36
CA ALA A 272 -14.72 -3.79 0.96
C ALA A 272 -15.20 -5.21 0.67
N LYS A 273 -16.51 -5.43 0.61
CA LYS A 273 -17.13 -6.76 0.42
C LYS A 273 -17.06 -7.27 -1.02
N ARG A 274 -17.11 -6.36 -2.01
CA ARG A 274 -17.02 -6.66 -3.44
C ARG A 274 -16.17 -5.63 -4.16
N GLY A 275 -15.70 -5.96 -5.36
CA GLY A 275 -14.85 -5.10 -6.19
C GLY A 275 -13.36 -5.29 -5.92
N VAL A 276 -12.98 -5.97 -4.85
CA VAL A 276 -11.58 -6.23 -4.55
C VAL A 276 -11.01 -7.29 -5.49
N GLU A 277 -9.87 -6.97 -6.09
CA GLU A 277 -9.17 -7.91 -6.97
C GLU A 277 -8.74 -9.18 -6.20
N ARG A 278 -9.00 -10.34 -6.80
CA ARG A 278 -8.59 -11.63 -6.24
C ARG A 278 -7.10 -11.87 -6.48
N ARG A 279 -6.29 -11.50 -5.53
CA ARG A 279 -4.83 -11.73 -5.53
C ARG A 279 -4.30 -11.98 -4.13
N LYS A 280 -3.06 -12.47 -4.02
CA LYS A 280 -2.38 -12.53 -2.73
C LYS A 280 -1.94 -11.12 -2.31
N TYR A 281 -2.44 -10.69 -1.18
CA TYR A 281 -2.00 -9.47 -0.51
C TYR A 281 -0.97 -9.82 0.56
N PRO A 282 0.07 -8.99 0.77
CA PRO A 282 1.01 -9.19 1.86
C PRO A 282 0.31 -9.33 3.20
N LEU A 283 0.84 -10.20 4.05
CA LEU A 283 0.37 -10.32 5.42
C LEU A 283 0.96 -9.20 6.27
N PRO A 284 0.26 -8.77 7.34
CA PRO A 284 0.87 -7.90 8.34
C PRO A 284 2.09 -8.57 8.98
N ASP A 285 3.12 -7.79 9.27
CA ASP A 285 4.33 -8.29 9.96
C ASP A 285 4.04 -8.73 11.40
N LYS A 286 3.04 -8.09 12.02
CA LYS A 286 2.65 -8.40 13.40
C LYS A 286 1.51 -9.41 13.44
N PRO A 287 1.53 -10.34 14.41
CA PRO A 287 0.38 -11.19 14.67
C PRO A 287 -0.81 -10.37 15.15
N ALA A 288 -2.03 -10.86 14.89
CA ALA A 288 -3.22 -10.35 15.57
C ALA A 288 -3.24 -10.91 16.99
N LEU A 289 -3.62 -10.09 17.97
CA LEU A 289 -3.67 -10.46 19.38
C LEU A 289 -5.10 -10.35 19.91
N LEU A 290 -5.55 -11.39 20.59
CA LEU A 290 -6.72 -11.38 21.46
C LEU A 290 -6.24 -11.61 22.90
N ASP A 291 -6.41 -10.62 23.75
CA ASP A 291 -6.05 -10.72 25.17
C ASP A 291 -7.30 -10.88 26.04
N GLN A 292 -7.22 -11.76 27.01
CA GLN A 292 -8.19 -11.94 28.08
C GLN A 292 -7.70 -11.12 29.27
N SER A 293 -8.25 -9.92 29.41
CA SER A 293 -7.79 -8.94 30.41
C SER A 293 -8.98 -8.27 31.09
N LYS A 294 -8.94 -8.22 32.40
CA LYS A 294 -10.04 -7.75 33.27
C LYS A 294 -11.36 -8.46 32.96
N SER A 295 -11.30 -9.79 32.75
CA SER A 295 -12.44 -10.62 32.37
C SER A 295 -13.19 -10.13 31.14
N MET A 296 -12.46 -9.58 30.16
CA MET A 296 -12.97 -9.16 28.86
C MET A 296 -12.02 -9.61 27.76
N PHE A 297 -12.52 -9.86 26.57
CA PHE A 297 -11.68 -10.00 25.38
C PHE A 297 -11.28 -8.62 24.83
N ARG A 298 -10.00 -8.45 24.51
CA ARG A 298 -9.44 -7.23 23.95
C ARG A 298 -8.58 -7.53 22.71
N PRO A 299 -8.82 -6.90 21.55
CA PRO A 299 -9.95 -6.01 21.27
C PRO A 299 -11.28 -6.79 21.13
N ARG A 300 -12.42 -6.10 21.27
CA ARG A 300 -13.74 -6.71 21.13
C ARG A 300 -14.03 -7.10 19.68
N ILE A 301 -13.65 -6.25 18.72
CA ILE A 301 -13.81 -6.48 17.29
C ILE A 301 -12.45 -6.36 16.62
N GLN A 302 -12.10 -7.30 15.73
CA GLN A 302 -10.88 -7.19 14.92
C GLN A 302 -10.96 -7.93 13.59
N GLY A 303 -10.21 -7.43 12.60
CA GLY A 303 -9.92 -8.14 11.37
C GLY A 303 -8.62 -8.92 11.49
N VAL A 304 -8.64 -10.16 10.99
CA VAL A 304 -7.47 -11.05 10.90
C VAL A 304 -7.31 -11.47 9.45
N ARG A 305 -6.09 -11.45 8.92
CA ARG A 305 -5.86 -11.88 7.55
C ARG A 305 -5.78 -13.41 7.46
N VAL A 306 -6.30 -13.98 6.37
CA VAL A 306 -6.08 -15.40 6.04
C VAL A 306 -4.59 -15.69 6.05
N GLY A 307 -4.15 -16.66 6.86
CA GLY A 307 -2.73 -17.02 7.02
C GLY A 307 -1.94 -16.17 8.04
N GLN A 308 -2.54 -15.13 8.63
CA GLN A 308 -1.90 -14.36 9.69
C GLN A 308 -1.91 -15.15 11.01
N LYS A 309 -0.83 -15.05 11.77
CA LYS A 309 -0.78 -15.56 13.14
C LYS A 309 -1.79 -14.81 14.02
N PHE A 310 -2.60 -15.57 14.74
CA PHE A 310 -3.56 -15.09 15.72
C PHE A 310 -3.15 -15.62 17.09
N ILE A 311 -2.77 -14.71 17.96
CA ILE A 311 -2.30 -15.01 19.33
C ILE A 311 -3.46 -14.81 20.29
N ILE A 312 -3.68 -15.80 21.15
CA ILE A 312 -4.62 -15.76 22.26
C ILE A 312 -3.82 -15.75 23.56
N ARG A 313 -4.00 -14.72 24.35
CA ARG A 313 -3.30 -14.49 25.63
C ARG A 313 -4.28 -14.47 26.77
N ASN A 314 -3.84 -14.91 27.96
CA ASN A 314 -4.54 -14.69 29.21
C ASN A 314 -3.68 -13.84 30.15
N SER A 315 -4.04 -12.57 30.29
CA SER A 315 -3.38 -11.62 31.21
C SER A 315 -4.02 -11.56 32.59
N ASP A 316 -5.13 -12.26 32.81
CA ASP A 316 -5.81 -12.29 34.09
C ASP A 316 -5.21 -13.32 35.06
N PRO A 317 -5.39 -13.15 36.38
CA PRO A 317 -4.86 -14.04 37.40
C PRO A 317 -5.69 -15.32 37.63
N TYR A 318 -6.67 -15.62 36.75
CA TYR A 318 -7.52 -16.81 36.81
C TYR A 318 -7.75 -17.41 35.42
N ILE A 319 -8.40 -18.59 35.44
CA ILE A 319 -8.63 -19.37 34.22
C ILE A 319 -9.68 -18.72 33.32
N HIS A 320 -9.40 -18.71 32.05
CA HIS A 320 -10.36 -18.44 30.97
C HIS A 320 -10.32 -19.55 29.94
N ASN A 321 -11.28 -19.57 29.03
CA ASN A 321 -11.18 -20.27 27.77
C ASN A 321 -11.60 -19.36 26.63
N THR A 322 -11.10 -19.66 25.43
CA THR A 322 -11.54 -19.04 24.19
C THR A 322 -12.18 -20.10 23.32
N ARG A 323 -13.48 -20.01 23.14
CA ARG A 323 -14.27 -20.86 22.25
C ARG A 323 -14.66 -20.10 21.00
N SER A 324 -14.28 -20.64 19.84
CA SER A 324 -14.61 -20.11 18.53
C SER A 324 -15.86 -20.78 17.97
N LEU A 325 -16.81 -19.98 17.48
CA LEU A 325 -18.00 -20.44 16.76
C LEU A 325 -17.82 -20.31 15.24
N SER A 326 -16.67 -20.70 14.74
CA SER A 326 -16.35 -20.69 13.30
C SER A 326 -17.11 -21.81 12.58
N LEU A 327 -17.59 -21.50 11.37
CA LEU A 327 -18.29 -22.41 10.47
C LEU A 327 -17.45 -22.86 9.27
N ARG A 328 -16.46 -22.04 8.87
CA ARG A 328 -15.62 -22.31 7.69
C ARG A 328 -14.18 -22.67 8.05
N ASN A 329 -13.71 -22.22 9.21
CA ASN A 329 -12.43 -22.59 9.76
C ASN A 329 -12.61 -23.65 10.85
N ARG A 330 -11.52 -24.31 11.26
CA ARG A 330 -11.56 -25.27 12.36
C ARG A 330 -11.95 -24.56 13.65
N ALA A 331 -13.11 -24.87 14.19
CA ALA A 331 -13.53 -24.40 15.49
C ALA A 331 -12.59 -24.94 16.60
N PHE A 332 -12.45 -24.16 17.68
CA PHE A 332 -11.61 -24.54 18.81
C PHE A 332 -12.23 -24.10 20.14
N ASN A 333 -11.83 -24.78 21.19
CA ASN A 333 -12.08 -24.36 22.58
C ASN A 333 -10.79 -24.58 23.37
N ILE A 334 -10.17 -23.50 23.85
CA ILE A 334 -8.84 -23.48 24.44
C ILE A 334 -8.93 -22.93 25.85
N GLY A 335 -8.72 -23.79 26.86
CA GLY A 335 -8.52 -23.35 28.22
C GLY A 335 -7.13 -22.74 28.42
N GLN A 336 -7.07 -21.62 29.11
CA GLN A 336 -5.83 -20.95 29.48
C GLN A 336 -5.83 -20.60 30.97
N PRO A 337 -5.11 -21.38 31.81
CA PRO A 337 -4.84 -21.02 33.21
C PRO A 337 -4.10 -19.66 33.29
N PRO A 338 -4.08 -19.04 34.47
CA PRO A 338 -3.31 -17.81 34.67
C PRO A 338 -1.83 -18.04 34.37
N LYS A 339 -1.18 -17.03 33.79
CA LYS A 339 0.26 -17.05 33.42
C LYS A 339 0.62 -18.18 32.42
N SER A 340 -0.34 -18.80 31.76
CA SER A 340 -0.05 -19.79 30.72
C SER A 340 0.55 -19.11 29.49
N ALA A 341 1.33 -19.89 28.73
CA ALA A 341 1.89 -19.41 27.44
C ALA A 341 0.79 -19.02 26.46
N ASP A 342 1.08 -18.04 25.63
CA ASP A 342 0.25 -17.64 24.49
C ASP A 342 -0.11 -18.85 23.63
N ARG A 343 -1.31 -18.85 23.08
CA ARG A 343 -1.78 -19.87 22.13
C ARG A 343 -1.86 -19.29 20.74
N GLU A 344 -1.30 -20.00 19.76
CA GLU A 344 -1.31 -19.58 18.36
C GLU A 344 -2.39 -20.31 17.57
N ARG A 345 -3.06 -19.58 16.68
CA ARG A 345 -3.98 -20.09 15.66
C ARG A 345 -3.71 -19.41 14.33
N VAL A 346 -4.11 -20.08 13.25
CA VAL A 346 -4.10 -19.54 11.89
C VAL A 346 -5.43 -19.88 11.24
N PHE A 347 -6.11 -18.89 10.70
CA PHE A 347 -7.32 -19.06 9.93
C PHE A 347 -6.95 -19.21 8.45
N THR A 348 -7.53 -20.21 7.78
CA THR A 348 -7.15 -20.58 6.40
C THR A 348 -8.17 -20.18 5.36
N ARG A 349 -9.37 -19.73 5.76
CA ARG A 349 -10.48 -19.36 4.88
C ARG A 349 -11.10 -18.05 5.33
N PRO A 350 -11.52 -17.17 4.39
CA PRO A 350 -12.28 -15.97 4.73
C PRO A 350 -13.60 -16.34 5.41
N GLU A 351 -13.88 -15.67 6.52
CA GLU A 351 -15.09 -15.88 7.30
C GLU A 351 -15.32 -14.68 8.22
N GLY A 352 -16.55 -14.32 8.45
CA GLY A 352 -16.94 -13.33 9.45
C GLY A 352 -18.44 -13.04 9.42
N PRO A 353 -18.97 -12.61 10.55
CA PRO A 353 -18.35 -12.51 11.86
C PRO A 353 -18.20 -13.88 12.55
N ILE A 354 -17.06 -14.15 13.17
CA ILE A 354 -16.85 -15.31 14.04
C ILE A 354 -16.93 -14.87 15.48
N ARG A 355 -17.90 -15.37 16.23
CA ARG A 355 -17.99 -15.08 17.65
C ARG A 355 -16.99 -15.91 18.45
N LEU A 356 -16.25 -15.24 19.34
CA LEU A 356 -15.44 -15.83 20.37
C LEU A 356 -16.12 -15.63 21.72
N GLY A 357 -16.11 -16.63 22.59
CA GLY A 357 -16.73 -16.59 23.90
C GLY A 357 -15.92 -17.34 24.96
N CYS A 358 -16.18 -17.03 26.22
CA CYS A 358 -15.66 -17.80 27.36
C CYS A 358 -16.80 -18.60 27.98
N ASP A 359 -16.58 -19.88 28.27
CA ASP A 359 -17.59 -20.74 28.91
C ASP A 359 -17.75 -20.46 30.39
N PHE A 360 -16.68 -19.97 31.05
CA PHE A 360 -16.69 -19.58 32.47
C PHE A 360 -17.35 -18.21 32.68
N HIS A 361 -17.15 -17.26 31.77
CA HIS A 361 -17.57 -15.89 31.89
C HIS A 361 -18.44 -15.49 30.71
N LYS A 362 -19.74 -15.70 30.83
CA LYS A 362 -20.73 -15.60 29.71
C LYS A 362 -20.80 -14.21 29.08
N TRP A 363 -20.36 -13.17 29.78
CA TRP A 363 -20.30 -11.79 29.26
C TRP A 363 -19.08 -11.53 28.38
N MET A 364 -18.04 -12.40 28.43
CA MET A 364 -16.87 -12.25 27.56
C MET A 364 -17.22 -12.63 26.14
N ALA A 365 -17.24 -11.65 25.26
CA ALA A 365 -17.45 -11.83 23.84
C ALA A 365 -16.47 -11.00 23.02
N ALA A 366 -16.03 -11.56 21.89
CA ALA A 366 -15.33 -10.83 20.86
C ALA A 366 -15.77 -11.36 19.48
N TRP A 367 -15.53 -10.57 18.45
CA TRP A 367 -15.86 -10.91 17.08
C TRP A 367 -14.66 -10.72 16.18
N ILE A 368 -14.38 -11.71 15.34
CA ILE A 368 -13.31 -11.63 14.36
C ILE A 368 -13.83 -11.81 12.94
N PHE A 369 -13.23 -11.05 12.04
CA PHE A 369 -13.42 -11.16 10.60
C PHE A 369 -12.14 -11.65 9.96
N VAL A 370 -12.17 -12.82 9.33
CA VAL A 370 -11.03 -13.37 8.61
C VAL A 370 -11.10 -12.92 7.16
N MET A 371 -10.17 -12.05 6.77
CA MET A 371 -10.17 -11.37 5.49
C MET A 371 -9.05 -11.88 4.57
N ASP A 372 -9.34 -12.07 3.29
CA ASP A 372 -8.35 -12.41 2.26
C ASP A 372 -7.66 -11.18 1.64
N HIS A 373 -8.08 -9.96 2.02
CA HIS A 373 -7.52 -8.68 1.60
C HIS A 373 -7.36 -7.71 2.78
N PRO A 374 -6.55 -6.63 2.66
CA PRO A 374 -6.27 -5.69 3.75
C PRO A 374 -7.29 -4.54 3.89
N PHE A 375 -8.34 -4.48 3.03
CA PHE A 375 -9.23 -3.33 2.92
C PHE A 375 -10.39 -3.43 3.91
N PHE A 376 -10.09 -3.24 5.17
CA PHE A 376 -11.03 -3.20 6.28
C PHE A 376 -10.53 -2.30 7.40
N ALA A 377 -11.44 -1.86 8.25
CA ALA A 377 -11.15 -1.11 9.46
C ALA A 377 -12.18 -1.43 10.54
N VAL A 378 -11.83 -1.17 11.80
CA VAL A 378 -12.76 -1.12 12.93
C VAL A 378 -12.92 0.34 13.32
N THR A 379 -14.13 0.78 13.60
CA THR A 379 -14.38 2.15 14.02
C THR A 379 -13.79 2.43 15.41
N ASP A 380 -13.27 3.63 15.58
CA ASP A 380 -12.80 4.15 16.85
C ASP A 380 -13.96 4.49 17.81
N ALA A 381 -13.63 5.02 18.99
CA ALA A 381 -14.60 5.41 20.02
C ALA A 381 -15.62 6.49 19.56
N ASN A 382 -15.34 7.18 18.47
CA ASN A 382 -16.19 8.22 17.89
C ASN A 382 -16.87 7.77 16.59
N GLY A 383 -16.73 6.51 16.21
CA GLY A 383 -17.30 5.93 15.00
C GLY A 383 -16.51 6.16 13.72
N HIS A 384 -15.31 6.77 13.78
CA HIS A 384 -14.50 7.00 12.58
C HIS A 384 -13.77 5.74 12.15
N PHE A 385 -13.62 5.58 10.83
CA PHE A 385 -12.82 4.53 10.22
C PHE A 385 -11.99 5.06 9.04
N GLU A 386 -10.92 4.34 8.72
CA GLU A 386 -10.05 4.64 7.58
C GLU A 386 -9.54 3.35 6.94
N ILE A 387 -9.79 3.19 5.62
CA ILE A 387 -9.30 2.08 4.79
C ILE A 387 -8.35 2.65 3.75
N LYS A 388 -7.06 2.29 3.84
CA LYS A 388 -5.99 2.84 3.00
C LYS A 388 -5.65 1.94 1.82
N GLY A 389 -5.21 2.57 0.72
CA GLY A 389 -4.57 1.88 -0.39
C GLY A 389 -5.51 1.12 -1.32
N LEU A 390 -6.82 1.37 -1.24
CA LEU A 390 -7.80 0.78 -2.14
C LEU A 390 -7.61 1.37 -3.55
N PRO A 391 -7.36 0.54 -4.58
CA PRO A 391 -7.21 1.03 -5.96
C PRO A 391 -8.47 1.75 -6.46
N PRO A 392 -8.38 2.63 -7.47
CA PRO A 392 -9.56 3.15 -8.14
C PRO A 392 -10.43 2.02 -8.70
N GLY A 393 -11.75 2.11 -8.51
CA GLY A 393 -12.70 1.08 -8.94
C GLY A 393 -14.06 1.23 -8.28
N GLU A 394 -15.00 0.38 -8.66
CA GLU A 394 -16.31 0.27 -8.03
C GLU A 394 -16.28 -0.79 -6.94
N TYR A 395 -16.76 -0.45 -5.76
CA TYR A 395 -16.73 -1.31 -4.58
C TYR A 395 -18.08 -1.31 -3.86
N THR A 396 -18.47 -2.48 -3.36
CA THR A 396 -19.50 -2.58 -2.33
C THR A 396 -18.83 -2.69 -0.98
N PHE A 397 -19.03 -1.70 -0.13
CA PHE A 397 -18.62 -1.72 1.27
C PHE A 397 -19.74 -2.27 2.15
N GLU A 398 -19.35 -2.96 3.20
CA GLU A 398 -20.25 -3.40 4.26
C GLU A 398 -19.71 -2.88 5.61
N ALA A 399 -20.62 -2.30 6.39
CA ALA A 399 -20.40 -2.05 7.81
C ALA A 399 -21.23 -3.05 8.60
N TRP A 400 -20.62 -3.70 9.58
CA TRP A 400 -21.25 -4.65 10.49
C TRP A 400 -21.10 -4.18 11.94
N HIS A 401 -22.17 -4.26 12.68
CA HIS A 401 -22.19 -4.02 14.13
C HIS A 401 -22.87 -5.17 14.84
N GLU A 402 -22.32 -5.62 16.00
CA GLU A 402 -22.82 -6.82 16.67
C GLU A 402 -24.28 -6.75 17.11
N GLU A 403 -24.81 -5.57 17.38
CA GLU A 403 -26.20 -5.34 17.81
C GLU A 403 -27.11 -4.95 16.64
N PHE A 404 -26.58 -4.24 15.63
CA PHE A 404 -27.39 -3.65 14.57
C PHE A 404 -27.26 -4.35 13.21
N GLY A 405 -26.45 -5.43 13.12
CA GLY A 405 -26.29 -6.18 11.87
C GLY A 405 -25.45 -5.47 10.81
N ASP A 406 -25.76 -5.71 9.54
CA ASP A 406 -24.97 -5.24 8.42
C ASP A 406 -25.72 -4.21 7.56
N GLN A 407 -24.96 -3.22 7.06
CA GLN A 407 -25.42 -2.26 6.04
C GLN A 407 -24.42 -2.24 4.88
N ARG A 408 -24.93 -1.96 3.66
CA ARG A 408 -24.13 -1.99 2.44
C ARG A 408 -24.29 -0.72 1.63
N VAL A 409 -23.16 -0.24 1.08
CA VAL A 409 -23.14 0.89 0.16
C VAL A 409 -22.20 0.53 -1.01
N THR A 410 -22.66 0.78 -2.24
CA THR A 410 -21.81 0.64 -3.44
C THR A 410 -21.46 2.03 -3.94
N LEU A 411 -20.16 2.26 -4.19
CA LEU A 411 -19.67 3.53 -4.72
C LEU A 411 -18.35 3.35 -5.51
N SER A 412 -18.04 4.35 -6.34
CA SER A 412 -16.78 4.43 -7.08
C SER A 412 -15.72 5.15 -6.25
N VAL A 413 -14.55 4.53 -6.12
CA VAL A 413 -13.35 5.09 -5.49
C VAL A 413 -12.40 5.57 -6.58
N ASN A 414 -12.17 6.87 -6.70
CA ASN A 414 -11.26 7.48 -7.69
C ASN A 414 -10.18 8.34 -7.02
N GLY A 415 -9.93 8.13 -5.74
CA GLY A 415 -9.04 8.90 -4.88
C GLY A 415 -9.52 8.78 -3.44
N SER A 416 -9.14 9.75 -2.58
CA SER A 416 -9.67 9.79 -1.21
C SER A 416 -11.19 10.04 -1.25
N THR A 417 -11.94 9.13 -0.65
CA THR A 417 -13.39 9.05 -0.76
C THR A 417 -14.02 9.05 0.63
N LYS A 418 -15.13 9.76 0.80
CA LYS A 418 -15.91 9.73 2.03
C LYS A 418 -17.05 8.70 1.92
N LEU A 419 -17.22 7.92 2.99
CA LEU A 419 -18.26 6.89 3.10
C LEU A 419 -18.82 6.88 4.53
N ASN A 420 -20.12 7.07 4.67
CA ASN A 420 -20.76 7.02 5.98
C ASN A 420 -21.82 5.93 6.03
N PHE A 421 -22.05 5.36 7.21
CA PHE A 421 -23.12 4.44 7.51
C PHE A 421 -23.96 5.00 8.66
N THR A 422 -25.28 4.81 8.59
CA THR A 422 -26.19 5.29 9.64
C THR A 422 -27.16 4.18 10.01
N TYR A 423 -27.03 3.68 11.23
CA TYR A 423 -27.99 2.77 11.85
C TYR A 423 -29.09 3.58 12.53
N LYS A 424 -30.32 3.04 12.57
CA LYS A 424 -31.48 3.70 13.18
C LYS A 424 -32.14 2.79 14.20
N SER A 425 -32.91 3.40 15.08
CA SER A 425 -33.78 2.66 15.99
C SER A 425 -34.82 1.89 15.18
N GLY A 426 -34.81 0.56 15.24
CA GLY A 426 -35.73 -0.31 14.49
C GLY A 426 -35.10 -0.98 13.25
N ASP A 427 -33.85 -0.75 12.94
CA ASP A 427 -33.09 -1.52 11.95
C ASP A 427 -32.76 -2.94 12.47
#